data_aae6bc8aa052131374e5a6f1865388f3
#
_entry.id   aae6bc8aa052131374e5a6f1865388f3
#
_cell.length_a   1.000
_cell.length_b   1.000
_cell.length_c   1.000
_cell.angle_alpha   90.00
_cell.angle_beta   90.00
_cell.angle_gamma   90.00
#
_symmetry.space_group_name_H-M   'P 1'
#
loop_
_entity.id
_entity.type
_entity.pdbx_description
1 polymer ?
#
loop_
_entity_poly.entity_id
_entity_poly.type
_entity_poly.pdbx_seq_one_letter_code
_entity_poly.pdbx_strand_id
1 'polypeptide(L)'
;MNVEDRKILSELKSNLLSLLGEEINDVIMFGSRANNKTTIESDIDILIILENRYDWKKKRMIRDICYETGLKFGVLIDSKIISLYELNHTLKGIHPLYKDAIGKGIHA
;
A
#
# COMPACT_ATOMS: atom_id res chain seq x y z
N MET A 1 -0.47 5.94 -14.88
CA MET A 1 -1.55 5.50 -13.95
C MET A 1 -2.86 6.11 -14.41
N ASN A 2 -3.90 5.31 -14.52
CA ASN A 2 -5.18 5.81 -14.99
C ASN A 2 -5.96 6.55 -13.89
N VAL A 3 -7.05 7.23 -14.29
CA VAL A 3 -7.84 8.04 -13.36
C VAL A 3 -8.47 7.21 -12.24
N GLU A 4 -8.93 6.00 -12.58
CA GLU A 4 -9.55 5.13 -11.58
C GLU A 4 -8.54 4.63 -10.54
N ASP A 5 -7.34 4.27 -10.97
CA ASP A 5 -6.27 3.85 -10.06
C ASP A 5 -5.90 5.00 -9.10
N ARG A 6 -5.90 6.23 -9.58
CA ARG A 6 -5.68 7.41 -8.71
C ARG A 6 -6.77 7.57 -7.67
N LYS A 7 -8.02 7.36 -8.06
CA LYS A 7 -9.15 7.41 -7.13
C LYS A 7 -9.04 6.34 -6.06
N ILE A 8 -8.69 5.13 -6.46
CA ILE A 8 -8.51 4.00 -5.54
C ILE A 8 -7.42 4.33 -4.53
N LEU A 9 -6.26 4.78 -5.01
CA LEU A 9 -5.12 5.11 -4.15
C LEU A 9 -5.46 6.24 -3.19
N SER A 10 -6.10 7.28 -3.67
CA SER A 10 -6.51 8.44 -2.85
C SER A 10 -7.52 8.04 -1.78
N GLU A 11 -8.53 7.24 -2.14
CA GLU A 11 -9.52 6.81 -1.16
C GLU A 11 -8.94 5.84 -0.14
N LEU A 12 -8.08 4.93 -0.59
CA LEU A 12 -7.38 4.02 0.32
C LEU A 12 -6.57 4.81 1.35
N LYS A 13 -5.80 5.79 0.90
CA LYS A 13 -5.03 6.64 1.80
C LYS A 13 -5.93 7.38 2.78
N SER A 14 -7.03 7.95 2.30
CA SER A 14 -7.98 8.65 3.15
C SER A 14 -8.58 7.73 4.22
N ASN A 15 -8.96 6.52 3.84
CA ASN A 15 -9.52 5.54 4.77
C ASN A 15 -8.50 5.12 5.82
N LEU A 16 -7.25 4.90 5.41
CA LEU A 16 -6.17 4.56 6.33
C LEU A 16 -5.87 5.69 7.29
N LEU A 17 -5.80 6.92 6.81
CA LEU A 17 -5.56 8.10 7.64
C LEU A 17 -6.69 8.34 8.63
N SER A 18 -7.94 8.10 8.24
CA SER A 18 -9.09 8.24 9.13
C SER A 18 -9.02 7.31 10.33
N LEU A 19 -8.49 6.10 10.15
CA LEU A 19 -8.41 5.12 11.22
C LEU A 19 -7.10 5.21 12.00
N LEU A 20 -5.98 5.42 11.32
CA LEU A 20 -4.64 5.31 11.90
C LEU A 20 -3.90 6.64 12.01
N GLY A 21 -4.33 7.67 11.29
CA GLY A 21 -3.77 9.01 11.39
C GLY A 21 -2.25 9.03 11.16
N GLU A 22 -1.54 9.58 12.15
CA GLU A 22 -0.08 9.76 12.09
C GLU A 22 0.72 8.46 12.09
N GLU A 23 0.09 7.33 12.37
CA GLU A 23 0.77 6.03 12.28
C GLU A 23 1.09 5.65 10.83
N ILE A 24 0.42 6.25 9.87
CA ILE A 24 0.70 6.02 8.44
C ILE A 24 1.83 6.94 7.99
N ASN A 25 2.95 6.34 7.58
CA ASN A 25 4.07 7.10 7.01
C ASN A 25 3.86 7.34 5.52
N ASP A 26 3.51 6.27 4.78
CA ASP A 26 3.32 6.39 3.34
C ASP A 26 2.43 5.26 2.82
N VAL A 27 1.78 5.52 1.68
CA VAL A 27 0.98 4.55 0.94
C VAL A 27 1.43 4.64 -0.51
N ILE A 28 1.94 3.54 -1.05
CA ILE A 28 2.61 3.53 -2.36
C ILE A 28 1.98 2.47 -3.25
N MET A 29 1.55 2.86 -4.45
CA MET A 29 1.15 1.93 -5.48
C MET A 29 2.38 1.54 -6.29
N PHE A 30 2.61 0.24 -6.47
CA PHE A 30 3.75 -0.26 -7.22
C PHE A 30 3.32 -1.41 -8.14
N GLY A 31 4.28 -2.02 -8.81
CA GLY A 31 4.00 -3.13 -9.70
C GLY A 31 3.45 -2.70 -11.06
N SER A 32 2.73 -3.59 -11.73
CA SER A 32 2.32 -3.39 -13.11
C SER A 32 1.38 -2.21 -13.30
N ARG A 33 0.49 -1.94 -12.36
CA ARG A 33 -0.44 -0.81 -12.45
C ARG A 33 0.27 0.54 -12.38
N ALA A 34 1.29 0.65 -11.54
CA ALA A 34 2.07 1.87 -11.44
C ALA A 34 2.83 2.17 -12.73
N ASN A 35 3.21 1.11 -13.46
CA ASN A 35 3.98 1.22 -14.70
C ASN A 35 3.11 1.23 -15.97
N ASN A 36 1.80 1.31 -15.85
CA ASN A 36 0.85 1.28 -16.96
C ASN A 36 0.96 0.01 -17.83
N LYS A 37 1.44 -1.10 -17.26
CA LYS A 37 1.59 -2.39 -17.94
C LYS A 37 0.50 -3.37 -17.54
N THR A 38 -0.63 -2.83 -17.15
CA THR A 38 -1.66 -3.63 -16.52
C THR A 38 -2.69 -4.15 -17.50
N THR A 39 -3.27 -5.30 -17.15
CA THR A 39 -4.55 -5.74 -17.69
C THR A 39 -5.65 -5.39 -16.68
N ILE A 40 -6.90 -5.38 -17.11
CA ILE A 40 -8.04 -5.07 -16.25
C ILE A 40 -8.12 -6.01 -15.04
N GLU A 41 -7.60 -7.22 -15.18
CA GLU A 41 -7.68 -8.27 -14.17
C GLU A 41 -6.51 -8.27 -13.18
N SER A 42 -5.53 -7.39 -13.38
CA SER A 42 -4.37 -7.33 -12.48
C SER A 42 -4.75 -6.79 -11.12
N ASP A 43 -4.21 -7.42 -10.06
CA ASP A 43 -4.33 -6.90 -8.71
C ASP A 43 -3.61 -5.57 -8.60
N ILE A 44 -4.02 -4.77 -7.64
CA ILE A 44 -3.34 -3.53 -7.32
C ILE A 44 -2.37 -3.80 -6.17
N ASP A 45 -1.08 -3.62 -6.43
CA ASP A 45 -0.03 -3.79 -5.44
C ASP A 45 0.16 -2.50 -4.65
N ILE A 46 -0.03 -2.57 -3.35
CA ILE A 46 0.10 -1.42 -2.44
C ILE A 46 1.09 -1.76 -1.34
N LEU A 47 2.04 -0.84 -1.08
CA LEU A 47 2.91 -0.90 0.06
C LEU A 47 2.48 0.15 1.07
N ILE A 48 2.23 -0.26 2.31
CA ILE A 48 1.86 0.62 3.40
C ILE A 48 3.00 0.65 4.40
N ILE A 49 3.55 1.83 4.61
CA ILE A 49 4.67 2.04 5.54
C ILE A 49 4.12 2.69 6.80
N LEU A 50 4.37 2.06 7.94
CA LEU A 50 3.94 2.55 9.25
C LEU A 50 5.10 3.21 9.98
N GLU A 51 4.79 4.25 10.76
CA GLU A 51 5.77 4.97 11.56
C GLU A 51 6.39 4.07 12.64
N ASN A 52 5.57 3.22 13.27
CA ASN A 52 5.97 2.41 14.40
C ASN A 52 5.77 0.92 14.12
N ARG A 53 6.36 0.10 14.98
CA ARG A 53 6.10 -1.33 14.96
C ARG A 53 4.61 -1.60 15.16
N TYR A 54 4.14 -2.69 14.65
CA TYR A 54 2.74 -3.05 14.67
C TYR A 54 2.58 -4.52 15.06
N ASP A 55 1.41 -4.84 15.62
CA ASP A 55 1.05 -6.22 15.92
C ASP A 55 0.13 -6.80 14.83
N TRP A 56 -0.26 -8.06 15.02
CA TRP A 56 -1.13 -8.74 14.07
C TRP A 56 -2.52 -8.09 13.98
N LYS A 57 -2.98 -7.47 15.07
CA LYS A 57 -4.29 -6.81 15.10
C LYS A 57 -4.31 -5.59 14.19
N LYS A 58 -3.26 -4.78 14.26
CA LYS A 58 -3.12 -3.61 13.38
C LYS A 58 -2.98 -4.04 11.92
N LYS A 59 -2.19 -5.07 11.66
CA LYS A 59 -2.04 -5.61 10.32
C LYS A 59 -3.37 -6.07 9.75
N ARG A 60 -4.18 -6.74 10.56
CA ARG A 60 -5.51 -7.19 10.15
C ARG A 60 -6.43 -6.01 9.85
N MET A 61 -6.44 -4.98 10.70
CA MET A 61 -7.23 -3.78 10.47
C MET A 61 -6.90 -3.13 9.12
N ILE A 62 -5.62 -3.01 8.82
CA ILE A 62 -5.15 -2.42 7.56
C ILE A 62 -5.60 -3.27 6.38
N ARG A 63 -5.46 -4.58 6.47
CA ARG A 63 -5.90 -5.49 5.41
C ARG A 63 -7.40 -5.43 5.19
N ASP A 64 -8.18 -5.29 6.25
CA ASP A 64 -9.63 -5.15 6.15
C ASP A 64 -9.99 -3.86 5.40
N ILE A 65 -9.31 -2.75 5.70
CA ILE A 65 -9.52 -1.49 4.98
C ILE A 65 -9.19 -1.65 3.50
N CYS A 66 -8.08 -2.30 3.18
CA CYS A 66 -7.70 -2.55 1.78
C CYS A 66 -8.73 -3.42 1.07
N TYR A 67 -9.22 -4.45 1.73
CA TYR A 67 -10.24 -5.33 1.17
C TYR A 67 -11.54 -4.56 0.90
N GLU A 68 -12.02 -3.80 1.86
CA GLU A 68 -13.26 -3.03 1.72
C GLU A 68 -13.14 -1.96 0.63
N THR A 69 -12.00 -1.27 0.58
CA THR A 69 -11.75 -0.28 -0.48
C THR A 69 -11.74 -0.96 -1.85
N GLY A 70 -11.08 -2.11 -1.95
CA GLY A 70 -11.07 -2.88 -3.20
C GLY A 70 -12.46 -3.32 -3.63
N LEU A 71 -13.30 -3.77 -2.69
CA LEU A 71 -14.68 -4.16 -3.00
C LEU A 71 -15.47 -3.01 -3.60
N LYS A 72 -15.30 -1.80 -3.09
CA LYS A 72 -16.01 -0.63 -3.60
C LYS A 72 -15.70 -0.38 -5.08
N PHE A 73 -14.48 -0.62 -5.50
CA PHE A 73 -14.03 -0.38 -6.89
C PHE A 73 -14.01 -1.65 -7.75
N GLY A 74 -14.41 -2.80 -7.17
CA GLY A 74 -14.40 -4.06 -7.92
C GLY A 74 -13.02 -4.58 -8.25
N VAL A 75 -12.02 -4.29 -7.42
CA VAL A 75 -10.63 -4.72 -7.61
C VAL A 75 -10.11 -5.42 -6.37
N LEU A 76 -9.06 -6.22 -6.54
CA LEU A 76 -8.34 -6.83 -5.43
C LEU A 76 -7.09 -5.99 -5.13
N ILE A 77 -6.94 -5.57 -3.89
CA ILE A 77 -5.76 -4.84 -3.43
C ILE A 77 -4.85 -5.82 -2.70
N ASP A 78 -3.67 -6.06 -3.25
CA ASP A 78 -2.63 -6.88 -2.62
C ASP A 78 -1.75 -5.96 -1.78
N SER A 79 -1.97 -5.95 -0.46
CA SER A 79 -1.28 -5.05 0.45
C SER A 79 -0.06 -5.71 1.07
N LYS A 80 1.05 -4.98 1.08
CA LYS A 80 2.24 -5.29 1.86
C LYS A 80 2.36 -4.23 2.93
N ILE A 81 2.69 -4.63 4.15
CA ILE A 81 2.78 -3.74 5.30
C ILE A 81 4.17 -3.86 5.90
N ILE A 82 4.81 -2.73 6.13
CA ILE A 82 6.14 -2.68 6.73
C ILE A 82 6.25 -1.45 7.62
N SER A 83 7.03 -1.53 8.70
CA SER A 83 7.32 -0.37 9.54
C SER A 83 8.64 0.28 9.14
N LEU A 84 8.83 1.54 9.52
CA LEU A 84 10.11 2.21 9.35
C LEU A 84 11.23 1.46 10.08
N TYR A 85 10.92 0.87 11.25
CA TYR A 85 11.89 0.06 11.95
C TYR A 85 12.36 -1.12 11.09
N GLU A 86 11.44 -1.84 10.47
CA GLU A 86 11.78 -2.98 9.62
C GLU A 86 12.60 -2.55 8.40
N LEU A 87 12.27 -1.40 7.80
CA LEU A 87 13.03 -0.88 6.66
C LEU A 87 14.46 -0.53 7.04
N ASN A 88 14.67 -0.02 8.25
CA ASN A 88 15.97 0.52 8.67
C ASN A 88 16.83 -0.48 9.44
N HIS A 89 16.25 -1.55 10.00
CA HIS A 89 16.92 -2.45 10.92
C HIS A 89 16.86 -3.92 10.55
N THR A 90 16.21 -4.27 9.44
CA THR A 90 16.10 -5.67 9.00
C THR A 90 16.50 -5.83 7.54
N LEU A 91 16.63 -7.09 7.09
CA LEU A 91 16.95 -7.41 5.71
C LEU A 91 15.85 -6.99 4.73
N LYS A 92 14.64 -6.70 5.22
CA LYS A 92 13.54 -6.20 4.37
C LYS A 92 13.91 -4.87 3.70
N GLY A 93 14.70 -4.02 4.39
CA GLY A 93 15.11 -2.74 3.84
C GLY A 93 15.97 -2.83 2.59
N ILE A 94 16.67 -3.94 2.38
CA ILE A 94 17.48 -4.16 1.19
C ILE A 94 16.81 -5.08 0.18
N HIS A 95 15.63 -5.61 0.49
CA HIS A 95 14.90 -6.47 -0.43
C HIS A 95 14.43 -5.69 -1.66
N PRO A 96 14.66 -6.21 -2.88
CA PRO A 96 14.33 -5.48 -4.11
C PRO A 96 12.88 -5.00 -4.18
N LEU A 97 11.93 -5.81 -3.70
CA LEU A 97 10.51 -5.44 -3.73
C LEU A 97 10.26 -4.11 -3.02
N TYR A 98 10.78 -3.95 -1.81
CA TYR A 98 10.55 -2.72 -1.03
C TYR A 98 11.34 -1.54 -1.58
N LYS A 99 12.59 -1.78 -1.99
CA LYS A 99 13.41 -0.72 -2.60
C LYS A 99 12.79 -0.20 -3.88
N ASP A 100 12.32 -1.09 -4.74
CA ASP A 100 11.70 -0.71 -6.01
C ASP A 100 10.35 -0.01 -5.79
N ALA A 101 9.53 -0.50 -4.85
CA ALA A 101 8.26 0.14 -4.54
C ALA A 101 8.47 1.58 -4.07
N ILE A 102 9.41 1.80 -3.15
CA ILE A 102 9.70 3.13 -2.62
C ILE A 102 10.32 4.03 -3.69
N GLY A 103 11.25 3.50 -4.47
CA GLY A 103 11.98 4.30 -5.46
C GLY A 103 11.23 4.58 -6.75
N LYS A 104 10.38 3.66 -7.19
CA LYS A 104 9.70 3.73 -8.50
C LYS A 104 8.19 3.75 -8.40
N GLY A 105 7.63 3.49 -7.24
CA GLY A 105 6.19 3.47 -7.05
C GLY A 105 5.58 4.86 -7.03
N ILE A 106 4.25 4.89 -6.98
CA ILE A 106 3.48 6.13 -6.94
C ILE A 106 3.01 6.34 -5.51
N HIS A 107 3.52 7.40 -4.90
CA HIS A 107 3.20 7.76 -3.51
C HIS A 107 1.89 8.53 -3.46
N ALA A 108 1.01 8.11 -2.56
CA ALA A 108 -0.27 8.76 -2.38
C ALA A 108 -0.15 10.10 -1.66
#